data_808d3737ce61980a233d4cb208ec19e3
#
_entry.id   808d3737ce61980a233d4cb208ec19e3
#
_cell.length_a   1.000
_cell.length_b   1.000
_cell.length_c   1.000
_cell.angle_alpha   90.00
_cell.angle_beta   90.00
_cell.angle_gamma   90.00
#
_symmetry.space_group_name_H-M   'P 1'
#
loop_
_entity.id
_entity.type
_entity.pdbx_description
1 polymer ?
#
loop_
_entity_poly.entity_id
_entity_poly.type
_entity_poly.pdbx_seq_one_letter_code
_entity_poly.pdbx_strand_id
1 'polypeptide(L)'
;MCIRDRVIALCAGFTSCSDDDEEENSVEISLANLQGTWDMIKCYGWEYDDNNQKENWTEDVSGEYIFFEDTDGNGGYSDGSHTYYFASSINGNKLILRDSGWLAGKSITITKLTKTELHITATDENSEENYEMIKR
;
A
#
# COMPACT_ATOMS: atom_id res chain seq x y z
N MET A 1 1.41 8.47 -11.81
CA MET A 1 1.50 9.00 -11.65
C MET A 1 1.68 9.89 -11.66
N CYS A 2 1.30 9.57 -11.62
CA CYS A 2 1.25 10.28 -11.52
C CYS A 2 1.36 11.19 -11.44
N ILE A 3 1.00 11.13 -11.60
CA ILE A 3 1.09 12.05 -11.60
C ILE A 3 1.46 12.84 -11.17
N ARG A 4 1.46 12.78 -11.26
CA ARG A 4 1.76 13.63 -10.73
C ARG A 4 2.52 14.33 -10.56
N ASP A 5 2.67 14.08 -10.79
CA ASP A 5 3.39 14.84 -10.58
C ASP A 5 3.66 15.66 -10.74
N ARG A 6 3.18 15.73 -11.21
CA ARG A 6 3.40 16.65 -11.47
C ARG A 6 3.02 17.62 -11.28
N VAL A 7 2.56 17.56 -11.30
CA VAL A 7 2.24 18.59 -11.06
C VAL A 7 2.70 19.24 -10.37
N ILE A 8 3.00 18.83 -10.10
CA ILE A 8 3.41 19.46 -9.40
C ILE A 8 4.09 20.38 -9.48
N ALA A 9 4.25 20.38 -9.81
CA ALA A 9 4.87 21.20 -9.85
C ALA A 9 4.50 22.23 -10.12
N LEU A 10 4.07 22.35 -10.38
CA LEU A 10 3.78 23.27 -10.57
C LEU A 10 3.77 24.19 -9.89
N CYS A 11 3.48 24.18 -9.64
CA CYS A 11 3.33 25.09 -8.97
C CYS A 11 4.34 25.51 -8.34
N ALA A 12 4.87 24.88 -8.39
CA ALA A 12 5.77 25.20 -7.68
C ALA A 12 6.16 26.43 -7.83
N GLY A 13 6.44 26.72 -8.27
CA GLY A 13 6.85 27.74 -8.32
C GLY A 13 6.33 28.66 -7.59
N PHE A 14 5.48 28.93 -7.53
CA PHE A 14 5.11 29.92 -6.87
C PHE A 14 4.92 29.58 -5.59
N THR A 15 4.28 29.82 -5.09
CA THR A 15 4.15 29.62 -3.82
C THR A 15 4.37 28.30 -3.57
N SER A 16 4.69 27.90 -2.66
CA SER A 16 4.86 26.60 -2.24
C SER A 16 3.61 25.95 -1.89
N CYS A 17 2.55 26.48 -2.24
CA CYS A 17 1.32 25.96 -1.75
C CYS A 17 1.05 24.57 -2.14
N SER A 18 1.29 24.20 -3.37
CA SER A 18 0.90 22.87 -3.73
C SER A 18 1.74 21.83 -3.05
N ASP A 19 2.98 22.08 -2.86
CA ASP A 19 3.79 21.12 -2.15
C ASP A 19 3.35 20.98 -0.72
N ASP A 20 3.01 22.07 -0.10
CA ASP A 20 2.56 22.04 1.27
C ASP A 20 1.27 21.28 1.40
N ASP A 21 0.40 21.37 0.44
CA ASP A 21 -0.86 20.64 0.49
C ASP A 21 -0.62 19.15 0.50
N GLU A 22 0.32 18.67 -0.28
CA GLU A 22 0.61 17.25 -0.28
C GLU A 22 1.15 16.81 1.05
N GLU A 23 2.01 17.58 1.64
CA GLU A 23 2.55 17.22 2.94
C GLU A 23 1.49 17.20 4.01
N GLU A 24 0.55 18.11 3.93
CA GLU A 24 -0.52 18.15 4.91
C GLU A 24 -1.39 16.94 4.88
N ASN A 25 -1.50 16.27 3.73
CA ASN A 25 -2.32 15.09 3.61
C ASN A 25 -1.63 13.84 4.13
N SER A 26 -0.33 13.85 4.26
CA SER A 26 0.40 12.70 4.77
C SER A 26 0.25 12.63 6.28
N VAL A 27 0.10 11.41 6.78
CA VAL A 27 -0.02 11.18 8.22
C VAL A 27 1.08 10.24 8.66
N GLU A 28 1.32 10.20 9.96
CA GLU A 28 2.32 9.32 10.53
C GLU A 28 1.99 7.87 10.24
N ILE A 29 3.00 7.08 9.90
CA ILE A 29 2.81 5.66 9.66
C ILE A 29 2.71 4.97 11.02
N SER A 30 1.50 4.58 11.38
CA SER A 30 1.22 3.95 12.66
C SER A 30 -0.03 3.10 12.53
N LEU A 31 -0.20 2.15 13.44
CA LEU A 31 -1.40 1.32 13.43
C LEU A 31 -2.65 2.17 13.67
N ALA A 32 -2.55 3.22 14.46
CA ALA A 32 -3.69 4.09 14.69
C ALA A 32 -4.19 4.73 13.39
N ASN A 33 -3.26 5.15 12.54
CA ASN A 33 -3.64 5.78 11.28
C ASN A 33 -3.99 4.79 10.19
N LEU A 34 -3.70 3.51 10.41
CA LEU A 34 -4.09 2.47 9.47
C LEU A 34 -5.47 1.90 9.74
N GLN A 35 -6.07 2.21 10.88
CA GLN A 35 -7.37 1.64 11.22
C GLN A 35 -8.42 1.95 10.17
N GLY A 36 -9.27 0.98 9.88
CA GLY A 36 -10.33 1.11 8.91
C GLY A 36 -10.17 0.12 7.78
N THR A 37 -10.95 0.32 6.73
CA THR A 37 -10.96 -0.56 5.57
C THR A 37 -10.40 0.21 4.37
N TRP A 38 -9.51 -0.46 3.64
CA TRP A 38 -8.83 0.14 2.49
C TRP A 38 -9.15 -0.69 1.25
N ASP A 39 -9.87 -0.10 0.31
CA ASP A 39 -10.23 -0.78 -0.93
C ASP A 39 -9.08 -0.69 -1.92
N MET A 40 -8.72 -1.83 -2.50
CA MET A 40 -7.65 -1.88 -3.48
C MET A 40 -8.14 -1.33 -4.81
N ILE A 41 -7.36 -0.44 -5.41
CA ILE A 41 -7.69 0.14 -6.70
C ILE A 41 -6.69 -0.25 -7.77
N LYS A 42 -5.46 -0.57 -7.38
CA LYS A 42 -4.43 -1.02 -8.33
C LYS A 42 -3.53 -2.04 -7.68
N CYS A 43 -3.14 -3.02 -8.46
CA CYS A 43 -2.09 -3.96 -8.07
C CYS A 43 -1.24 -4.22 -9.31
N TYR A 44 0.07 -4.00 -9.19
CA TYR A 44 0.98 -4.17 -10.32
C TYR A 44 2.38 -4.45 -9.80
N GLY A 45 3.20 -4.98 -10.64
CA GLY A 45 4.56 -5.27 -10.22
C GLY A 45 5.34 -5.97 -11.30
N TRP A 46 6.37 -6.70 -10.87
CA TRP A 46 7.19 -7.47 -11.77
C TRP A 46 7.64 -8.75 -11.07
N GLU A 47 8.02 -9.73 -11.87
CA GLU A 47 8.59 -10.96 -11.37
C GLU A 47 9.53 -11.53 -12.42
N TYR A 48 10.40 -12.44 -12.03
CA TYR A 48 11.26 -13.13 -12.97
C TYR A 48 10.53 -14.38 -13.47
N ASP A 49 10.58 -14.60 -14.79
CA ASP A 49 9.99 -15.79 -15.35
C ASP A 49 10.97 -16.97 -15.27
N ASP A 50 10.60 -18.10 -15.84
CA ASP A 50 11.42 -19.30 -15.80
C ASP A 50 12.77 -19.12 -16.47
N ASN A 51 12.90 -18.14 -17.34
CA ASN A 51 14.14 -17.84 -18.04
C ASN A 51 14.94 -16.74 -17.37
N ASN A 52 14.56 -16.35 -16.14
CA ASN A 52 15.19 -15.27 -15.40
C ASN A 52 15.05 -13.92 -16.09
N GLN A 53 13.97 -13.73 -16.83
CA GLN A 53 13.69 -12.44 -17.44
C GLN A 53 12.63 -11.72 -16.63
N LYS A 54 12.82 -10.44 -16.44
CA LYS A 54 11.89 -9.62 -15.67
C LYS A 54 10.65 -9.36 -16.48
N GLU A 55 9.51 -9.63 -15.89
CA GLU A 55 8.21 -9.48 -16.52
C GLU A 55 7.33 -8.58 -15.68
N ASN A 56 6.78 -7.54 -16.30
CA ASN A 56 5.84 -6.65 -15.60
C ASN A 56 4.43 -7.21 -15.72
N TRP A 57 3.63 -7.00 -14.67
CA TRP A 57 2.26 -7.50 -14.67
C TRP A 57 1.34 -6.51 -13.96
N THR A 58 0.07 -6.61 -14.25
CA THR A 58 -0.98 -5.90 -13.53
C THR A 58 -2.08 -6.89 -13.24
N GLU A 59 -2.85 -6.61 -12.20
CA GLU A 59 -3.89 -7.53 -11.77
C GLU A 59 -5.14 -6.73 -11.41
N ASP A 60 -6.30 -7.30 -11.71
CA ASP A 60 -7.57 -6.70 -11.36
C ASP A 60 -7.86 -7.04 -9.90
N VAL A 61 -7.98 -6.01 -9.08
CA VAL A 61 -8.22 -6.20 -7.65
C VAL A 61 -9.59 -5.64 -7.24
N SER A 62 -10.51 -5.55 -8.18
CA SER A 62 -11.87 -5.09 -7.89
C SER A 62 -12.50 -5.96 -6.82
N GLY A 63 -13.01 -5.34 -5.78
CA GLY A 63 -13.64 -6.08 -4.69
C GLY A 63 -12.68 -6.56 -3.62
N GLU A 64 -11.39 -6.33 -3.76
CA GLU A 64 -10.42 -6.74 -2.76
C GLU A 64 -10.15 -5.59 -1.80
N TYR A 65 -9.90 -5.92 -0.56
CA TYR A 65 -9.63 -4.89 0.44
C TYR A 65 -8.83 -5.47 1.61
N ILE A 66 -8.18 -4.58 2.35
CA ILE A 66 -7.58 -4.95 3.63
C ILE A 66 -8.24 -4.09 4.70
N PHE A 67 -8.17 -4.56 5.93
CA PHE A 67 -8.72 -3.81 7.05
C PHE A 67 -7.86 -3.98 8.29
N PHE A 68 -7.85 -2.96 9.11
CA PHE A 68 -7.15 -2.95 10.40
C PHE A 68 -8.19 -2.60 11.45
N GLU A 69 -8.43 -3.51 12.38
CA GLU A 69 -9.55 -3.39 13.30
C GLU A 69 -9.24 -2.55 14.54
N ASP A 70 -7.97 -2.60 14.97
CA ASP A 70 -7.61 -1.91 16.21
C ASP A 70 -6.14 -1.55 16.22
N THR A 71 -5.68 -0.92 17.30
CA THR A 71 -4.31 -0.50 17.43
C THR A 71 -3.39 -1.61 17.89
N ASP A 72 -3.94 -2.80 18.16
CA ASP A 72 -3.12 -3.98 18.47
C ASP A 72 -2.64 -4.69 17.21
N GLY A 73 -3.13 -4.27 16.05
CA GLY A 73 -2.67 -4.80 14.78
C GLY A 73 -3.53 -5.88 14.18
N ASN A 74 -4.68 -6.15 14.78
CA ASN A 74 -5.58 -7.17 14.23
C ASN A 74 -6.24 -6.65 12.97
N GLY A 75 -6.33 -7.51 11.95
CA GLY A 75 -6.97 -7.13 10.71
C GLY A 75 -7.02 -8.30 9.75
N GLY A 76 -7.16 -8.01 8.48
CA GLY A 76 -7.22 -9.06 7.49
C GLY A 76 -7.22 -8.53 6.07
N TYR A 77 -7.20 -9.49 5.15
CA TYR A 77 -7.28 -9.26 3.72
C TYR A 77 -8.44 -10.05 3.17
N SER A 78 -9.25 -9.45 2.30
CA SER A 78 -10.34 -10.14 1.64
C SER A 78 -10.21 -10.03 0.13
N ASP A 79 -10.41 -11.15 -0.56
CA ASP A 79 -10.43 -11.17 -2.01
C ASP A 79 -11.85 -11.02 -2.57
N GLY A 80 -12.80 -10.71 -1.70
CA GLY A 80 -14.20 -10.59 -2.08
C GLY A 80 -15.01 -11.83 -1.75
N SER A 81 -14.36 -12.97 -1.66
CA SER A 81 -15.02 -14.25 -1.36
C SER A 81 -14.52 -14.85 -0.05
N HIS A 82 -13.25 -14.66 0.25
CA HIS A 82 -12.62 -15.23 1.43
C HIS A 82 -11.88 -14.15 2.19
N THR A 83 -11.80 -14.30 3.49
CA THR A 83 -11.08 -13.36 4.35
C THR A 83 -9.95 -14.10 5.05
N TYR A 84 -8.77 -13.52 4.99
CA TYR A 84 -7.55 -14.06 5.62
C TYR A 84 -7.11 -13.11 6.71
N TYR A 85 -7.23 -13.52 7.96
CA TYR A 85 -6.92 -12.66 9.09
C TYR A 85 -5.42 -12.65 9.36
N PHE A 86 -4.94 -11.57 9.91
CA PHE A 86 -3.53 -11.43 10.27
C PHE A 86 -3.38 -10.57 11.51
N ALA A 87 -2.20 -10.65 12.11
CA ALA A 87 -1.76 -9.71 13.12
C ALA A 87 -0.66 -8.88 12.50
N SER A 88 -0.68 -7.57 12.74
CA SER A 88 0.28 -6.69 12.13
C SER A 88 1.00 -5.84 13.16
N SER A 89 2.17 -5.34 12.78
CA SER A 89 2.91 -4.37 13.57
C SER A 89 3.65 -3.44 12.61
N ILE A 90 4.10 -2.32 13.15
CA ILE A 90 4.80 -1.30 12.37
C ILE A 90 6.20 -1.13 12.95
N ASN A 91 7.18 -1.09 12.05
CA ASN A 91 8.55 -0.76 12.42
C ASN A 91 9.05 0.26 11.40
N GLY A 92 9.04 1.55 11.78
CA GLY A 92 9.33 2.62 10.85
C GLY A 92 8.28 2.66 9.74
N ASN A 93 8.68 2.42 8.51
CA ASN A 93 7.73 2.33 7.40
C ASN A 93 7.49 0.90 6.97
N LYS A 94 7.94 -0.07 7.75
CA LYS A 94 7.72 -1.49 7.44
C LYS A 94 6.46 -1.99 8.12
N LEU A 95 5.65 -2.67 7.34
CA LEU A 95 4.45 -3.32 7.85
C LEU A 95 4.76 -4.81 7.97
N ILE A 96 4.63 -5.34 9.16
CA ILE A 96 4.96 -6.74 9.45
C ILE A 96 3.66 -7.47 9.69
N LEU A 97 3.37 -8.49 8.87
CA LEU A 97 2.17 -9.31 9.01
C LEU A 97 2.57 -10.66 9.57
N ARG A 98 1.83 -11.10 10.57
CA ARG A 98 2.03 -12.42 11.18
C ARG A 98 0.78 -13.24 10.97
N ASP A 99 0.98 -14.53 10.81
CA ASP A 99 -0.12 -15.49 10.62
C ASP A 99 -0.97 -15.15 9.41
N SER A 100 -0.38 -14.53 8.41
CA SER A 100 -1.10 -14.09 7.22
C SER A 100 -0.81 -15.04 6.07
N GLY A 101 -1.85 -15.46 5.38
CA GLY A 101 -1.68 -16.15 4.12
C GLY A 101 -1.45 -15.17 2.98
N TRP A 102 -1.78 -13.90 3.20
CA TRP A 102 -1.61 -12.86 2.19
C TRP A 102 -0.23 -12.24 2.36
N LEU A 103 0.52 -12.17 1.27
CA LEU A 103 1.87 -11.62 1.23
C LEU A 103 2.83 -12.33 2.19
N ALA A 104 2.59 -13.61 2.45
CA ALA A 104 3.43 -14.37 3.35
C ALA A 104 4.86 -14.42 2.81
N GLY A 105 5.83 -14.18 3.68
CA GLY A 105 7.24 -14.25 3.30
C GLY A 105 7.78 -13.02 2.58
N LYS A 106 6.97 -12.00 2.38
CA LYS A 106 7.43 -10.81 1.68
C LYS A 106 7.72 -9.68 2.65
N SER A 107 8.62 -8.80 2.23
CA SER A 107 8.93 -7.58 2.98
C SER A 107 7.98 -6.49 2.50
N ILE A 108 7.21 -5.89 3.41
CA ILE A 108 6.18 -4.92 3.05
C ILE A 108 6.59 -3.55 3.55
N THR A 109 6.61 -2.58 2.64
CA THR A 109 6.94 -1.19 2.96
C THR A 109 5.73 -0.33 2.67
N ILE A 110 5.39 0.55 3.60
CA ILE A 110 4.35 1.54 3.36
C ILE A 110 5.03 2.72 2.68
N THR A 111 4.65 3.00 1.45
CA THR A 111 5.27 4.05 0.66
C THR A 111 4.47 5.34 0.68
N LYS A 112 3.20 5.25 1.03
CA LYS A 112 2.35 6.44 1.15
C LYS A 112 1.23 6.15 2.12
N LEU A 113 0.98 7.07 3.03
CA LEU A 113 -0.18 6.98 3.92
C LEU A 113 -0.72 8.39 4.13
N THR A 114 -1.97 8.57 3.72
CA THR A 114 -2.71 9.79 4.00
C THR A 114 -4.02 9.39 4.65
N LYS A 115 -4.88 10.34 4.92
CA LYS A 115 -6.17 10.02 5.52
C LYS A 115 -7.05 9.21 4.59
N THR A 116 -6.77 9.23 3.28
CA THR A 116 -7.63 8.59 2.29
C THR A 116 -6.91 7.59 1.39
N GLU A 117 -5.57 7.57 1.40
CA GLU A 117 -4.81 6.69 0.50
C GLU A 117 -3.76 5.90 1.25
N LEU A 118 -3.55 4.68 0.82
CA LEU A 118 -2.50 3.82 1.35
C LEU A 118 -1.83 3.10 0.18
N HIS A 119 -0.52 3.25 0.07
CA HIS A 119 0.27 2.54 -0.92
C HIS A 119 1.28 1.67 -0.21
N ILE A 120 1.36 0.40 -0.60
CA ILE A 120 2.36 -0.51 -0.06
C ILE A 120 3.10 -1.21 -1.18
N THR A 121 4.31 -1.62 -0.89
CA THR A 121 5.14 -2.40 -1.81
C THR A 121 5.60 -3.64 -1.06
N ALA A 122 5.33 -4.81 -1.63
CA ALA A 122 5.74 -6.08 -1.06
C ALA A 122 6.79 -6.70 -1.97
N THR A 123 7.94 -7.06 -1.41
CA THR A 123 9.06 -7.56 -2.20
C THR A 123 9.61 -8.86 -1.64
N ASP A 124 10.17 -9.66 -2.53
CA ASP A 124 11.02 -10.78 -2.15
C ASP A 124 12.18 -10.82 -3.13
N GLU A 125 12.94 -11.90 -3.16
CA GLU A 125 14.14 -11.97 -3.98
C GLU A 125 13.83 -11.89 -5.48
N ASN A 126 12.64 -12.32 -5.88
CA ASN A 126 12.33 -12.50 -7.28
C ASN A 126 11.18 -11.66 -7.78
N SER A 127 10.53 -10.88 -6.93
CA SER A 127 9.32 -10.19 -7.34
C SER A 127 9.06 -8.94 -6.51
N GLU A 128 8.22 -8.10 -7.05
CA GLU A 128 7.74 -6.91 -6.36
C GLU A 128 6.26 -6.73 -6.69
N GLU A 129 5.46 -6.48 -5.67
CA GLU A 129 4.02 -6.20 -5.83
C GLU A 129 3.73 -4.85 -5.22
N ASN A 130 2.99 -4.03 -5.93
CA ASN A 130 2.61 -2.70 -5.47
C ASN A 130 1.09 -2.61 -5.40
N TYR A 131 0.59 -2.10 -4.30
CA TYR A 131 -0.85 -1.95 -4.07
C TYR A 131 -1.16 -0.50 -3.79
N GLU A 132 -2.14 0.05 -4.49
CA GLU A 132 -2.66 1.37 -4.22
C GLU A 132 -4.10 1.21 -3.74
N MET A 133 -4.40 1.81 -2.61
CA MET A 133 -5.68 1.62 -1.94
C MET A 133 -6.25 2.95 -1.49
N ILE A 134 -7.57 3.00 -1.41
CA ILE A 134 -8.27 4.18 -0.89
C ILE A 134 -9.12 3.77 0.30
N LYS A 135 -9.25 4.66 1.24
CA LYS A 135 -10.02 4.40 2.45
C LYS A 135 -11.50 4.38 2.12
N ARG A 136 -12.16 3.36 2.62
CA ARG A 136 -13.60 3.20 2.44
C ARG A 136 -14.38 4.19 3.31
#